data_af65fcc162988b443d3ece553908066a
#
_entry.id   af65fcc162988b443d3ece553908066a
#
_cell.length_a   1.000
_cell.length_b   1.000
_cell.length_c   1.000
_cell.angle_alpha   90.00
_cell.angle_beta   90.00
_cell.angle_gamma   90.00
#
_symmetry.space_group_name_H-M   'P 1'
#
loop_
_entity.id
_entity.type
_entity.pdbx_description
1 polymer ?
#
loop_
_entity_poly.entity_id
_entity_poly.type
_entity_poly.pdbx_seq_one_letter_code
_entity_poly.pdbx_strand_id
1 'polypeptide(L)'
;MKKKLFLLIMSSLSFGSCSKKITPIDSISIRYNNHLYLNVNVKDKIHGNFIFDTGWNGVSLDSLFCNKNGLDYKTKDIKISGIGNSTRTAKLITDTIHFKFSEKEDRFSTSTAMLDLKSMVGKTIDGIAGIQTFAQKPYMIDYVSQKIIFINSVKGYESVNAQFEDYKIYLPLSIILKNGKKIQGKFMLDTGSDQTILNSNFFMSDGIHNATDKKKFFAKGGVGGDSNGYFLPVVAADLGKFKLKKLIMTVSTDTLGALANPNYMGIIGNDLLDDFNIIFDHQKEKIWLKPNKNFNRNKNKLFRSISFFDTGEKWIIAGIVENSEAYRKGIRMNDQIIEVNNVPVEKIDLDKFVEDLKANDSLHLRIKREDKKIELKLKLNVFIKS
;
A
#
# COMPACT_ATOMS: atom_id res chain seq x y z
N MET A 1 -43.45 0.44 -71.48
CA MET A 1 -42.33 0.90 -70.69
C MET A 1 -42.49 0.40 -69.22
N LYS A 2 -41.84 -0.70 -68.88
CA LYS A 2 -41.88 -1.28 -67.47
C LYS A 2 -40.68 -0.83 -66.74
N LYS A 3 -40.84 -0.01 -65.67
CA LYS A 3 -39.78 0.36 -64.73
C LYS A 3 -39.52 -0.80 -63.77
N LYS A 4 -38.30 -1.35 -63.77
CA LYS A 4 -37.83 -2.32 -62.79
C LYS A 4 -37.35 -1.57 -61.61
N LEU A 5 -37.92 -1.80 -60.41
CA LEU A 5 -37.53 -1.33 -59.15
C LEU A 5 -36.41 -2.27 -58.57
N PHE A 6 -35.19 -1.77 -58.42
CA PHE A 6 -34.10 -2.52 -57.80
C PHE A 6 -34.12 -2.27 -56.26
N LEU A 7 -34.47 -3.32 -55.52
CA LEU A 7 -34.46 -3.28 -54.06
C LEU A 7 -33.05 -3.64 -53.59
N LEU A 8 -32.34 -2.65 -53.06
CA LEU A 8 -31.01 -2.85 -52.46
C LEU A 8 -31.19 -3.33 -51.01
N ILE A 9 -30.96 -4.61 -50.76
CA ILE A 9 -30.95 -5.16 -49.40
C ILE A 9 -29.57 -4.85 -48.79
N MET A 10 -29.49 -3.84 -47.92
CA MET A 10 -28.34 -3.62 -47.04
C MET A 10 -28.39 -4.64 -45.89
N SER A 11 -27.57 -5.68 -45.97
CA SER A 11 -27.31 -6.55 -44.82
C SER A 11 -26.38 -5.82 -43.85
N SER A 12 -26.90 -5.32 -42.73
CA SER A 12 -26.15 -4.82 -41.61
C SER A 12 -25.47 -6.00 -40.91
N LEU A 13 -24.20 -6.22 -41.22
CA LEU A 13 -23.32 -7.07 -40.41
C LEU A 13 -23.05 -6.38 -39.10
N SER A 14 -23.83 -6.68 -38.07
CA SER A 14 -23.52 -6.35 -36.69
C SER A 14 -22.32 -7.20 -36.22
N PHE A 15 -21.12 -6.62 -36.25
CA PHE A 15 -20.00 -7.18 -35.55
C PHE A 15 -20.27 -7.10 -34.05
N GLY A 16 -20.90 -8.13 -33.51
CA GLY A 16 -20.98 -8.36 -32.07
C GLY A 16 -19.59 -8.61 -31.54
N SER A 17 -18.95 -7.57 -30.97
CA SER A 17 -17.74 -7.71 -30.17
C SER A 17 -18.07 -8.57 -28.95
N CYS A 18 -17.97 -9.89 -29.10
CA CYS A 18 -18.04 -10.81 -27.96
C CYS A 18 -16.76 -10.69 -27.15
N SER A 19 -16.72 -9.71 -26.24
CA SER A 19 -15.68 -9.66 -25.19
C SER A 19 -15.92 -10.87 -24.28
N LYS A 20 -15.26 -11.99 -24.54
CA LYS A 20 -15.27 -13.12 -23.61
C LYS A 20 -14.78 -12.60 -22.25
N LYS A 21 -15.69 -12.47 -21.30
CA LYS A 21 -15.36 -12.15 -19.90
C LYS A 21 -14.38 -13.20 -19.41
N ILE A 22 -13.38 -12.77 -18.61
CA ILE A 22 -12.52 -13.68 -17.85
C ILE A 22 -13.44 -14.54 -16.99
N THR A 23 -13.35 -15.86 -17.13
CA THR A 23 -14.11 -16.78 -16.28
C THR A 23 -13.27 -16.98 -15.02
N PRO A 24 -13.69 -16.46 -13.85
CA PRO A 24 -12.96 -16.70 -12.61
C PRO A 24 -13.05 -18.18 -12.23
N ILE A 25 -11.94 -18.76 -11.84
CA ILE A 25 -11.89 -20.13 -11.29
C ILE A 25 -12.39 -20.11 -9.85
N ASP A 26 -11.87 -19.15 -9.08
CA ASP A 26 -12.23 -18.88 -7.68
C ASP A 26 -11.87 -17.43 -7.32
N SER A 27 -12.37 -16.94 -6.20
CA SER A 27 -12.01 -15.59 -5.73
C SER A 27 -12.04 -15.50 -4.21
N ILE A 28 -11.17 -14.65 -3.69
CA ILE A 28 -11.08 -14.27 -2.29
C ILE A 28 -11.58 -12.83 -2.14
N SER A 29 -12.51 -12.60 -1.25
CA SER A 29 -12.93 -11.23 -0.91
C SER A 29 -11.85 -10.55 -0.08
N ILE A 30 -11.57 -9.29 -0.42
CA ILE A 30 -10.65 -8.42 0.33
C ILE A 30 -11.38 -7.15 0.75
N ARG A 31 -10.86 -6.47 1.74
CA ARG A 31 -11.22 -5.08 2.03
C ARG A 31 -10.04 -4.20 1.60
N TYR A 32 -10.32 -3.17 0.81
CA TYR A 32 -9.30 -2.19 0.40
C TYR A 32 -9.54 -0.84 1.09
N ASN A 33 -8.58 -0.43 1.88
CA ASN A 33 -8.47 0.90 2.48
C ASN A 33 -6.98 1.22 2.65
N ASN A 34 -6.37 1.86 1.65
CA ASN A 34 -4.93 2.07 1.49
C ASN A 34 -4.08 0.78 1.45
N HIS A 35 -4.49 -0.29 2.13
CA HIS A 35 -3.92 -1.64 2.09
C HIS A 35 -4.98 -2.66 1.70
N LEU A 36 -4.52 -3.85 1.29
CA LEU A 36 -5.37 -4.99 0.97
C LEU A 36 -5.48 -5.88 2.21
N TYR A 37 -6.69 -5.99 2.79
CA TYR A 37 -6.94 -6.81 3.99
C TYR A 37 -7.62 -8.12 3.60
N LEU A 38 -7.11 -9.21 4.17
CA LEU A 38 -7.57 -10.58 3.98
C LEU A 38 -8.06 -11.17 5.30
N ASN A 39 -9.16 -11.92 5.26
CA ASN A 39 -9.52 -12.83 6.34
C ASN A 39 -8.81 -14.17 6.11
N VAL A 40 -8.03 -14.61 7.09
CA VAL A 40 -7.20 -15.81 7.00
C VAL A 40 -7.53 -16.78 8.14
N ASN A 41 -7.68 -18.05 7.82
CA ASN A 41 -7.80 -19.11 8.83
C ASN A 41 -6.40 -19.69 9.11
N VAL A 42 -5.96 -19.58 10.36
CA VAL A 42 -4.73 -20.17 10.88
C VAL A 42 -5.09 -21.47 11.57
N LYS A 43 -4.43 -22.58 11.22
CA LYS A 43 -4.76 -23.93 11.74
C LYS A 43 -6.25 -24.27 11.60
N ASP A 44 -6.88 -23.86 10.51
CA ASP A 44 -8.29 -24.11 10.13
C ASP A 44 -9.37 -23.43 11.01
N LYS A 45 -9.05 -22.96 12.20
CA LYS A 45 -10.05 -22.51 13.18
C LYS A 45 -9.86 -21.10 13.72
N ILE A 46 -8.66 -20.54 13.59
CA ILE A 46 -8.32 -19.27 14.17
C ILE A 46 -8.38 -18.21 13.08
N HIS A 47 -9.35 -17.31 13.20
CA HIS A 47 -9.53 -16.23 12.21
C HIS A 47 -8.61 -15.05 12.54
N GLY A 48 -7.92 -14.53 11.53
CA GLY A 48 -7.07 -13.36 11.63
C GLY A 48 -7.28 -12.39 10.48
N ASN A 49 -7.05 -11.10 10.74
CA ASN A 49 -7.07 -10.04 9.75
C ASN A 49 -5.64 -9.75 9.28
N PHE A 50 -5.35 -10.03 8.02
CA PHE A 50 -4.01 -9.94 7.45
C PHE A 50 -3.92 -8.84 6.39
N ILE A 51 -2.77 -8.19 6.28
CA ILE A 51 -2.42 -7.36 5.11
C ILE A 51 -1.81 -8.26 4.04
N PHE A 52 -2.25 -8.13 2.78
CA PHE A 52 -1.56 -8.72 1.64
C PHE A 52 -0.47 -7.77 1.13
N ASP A 53 0.77 -8.21 1.24
CA ASP A 53 1.96 -7.39 1.04
C ASP A 53 2.93 -8.07 0.05
N THR A 54 2.99 -7.58 -1.19
CA THR A 54 3.92 -8.08 -2.20
C THR A 54 5.36 -7.66 -1.97
N GLY A 55 5.60 -6.68 -1.11
CA GLY A 55 6.91 -6.32 -0.58
C GLY A 55 7.43 -7.29 0.49
N TRP A 56 6.60 -8.19 1.02
CA TRP A 56 6.94 -9.25 1.99
C TRP A 56 6.99 -10.63 1.31
N ASN A 57 7.85 -11.54 1.79
CA ASN A 57 7.97 -12.85 1.14
C ASN A 57 6.98 -13.88 1.67
N GLY A 58 7.22 -14.41 2.87
CA GLY A 58 6.41 -15.46 3.50
C GLY A 58 5.19 -14.90 4.24
N VAL A 59 4.86 -15.51 5.36
CA VAL A 59 3.79 -15.04 6.25
C VAL A 59 4.40 -14.51 7.55
N SER A 60 3.78 -13.48 8.12
CA SER A 60 4.08 -13.06 9.49
C SER A 60 2.83 -13.08 10.35
N LEU A 61 2.99 -13.48 11.61
CA LEU A 61 1.97 -13.49 12.63
C LEU A 61 2.28 -12.43 13.70
N ASP A 62 1.25 -11.77 14.18
CA ASP A 62 1.37 -10.87 15.34
C ASP A 62 1.59 -11.68 16.62
N SER A 63 2.51 -11.24 17.48
CA SER A 63 2.85 -11.94 18.72
C SER A 63 1.70 -11.97 19.73
N LEU A 64 0.92 -10.88 19.85
CA LEU A 64 -0.25 -10.82 20.73
C LEU A 64 -1.38 -11.70 20.18
N PHE A 65 -1.56 -11.74 18.86
CA PHE A 65 -2.50 -12.67 18.22
C PHE A 65 -2.14 -14.12 18.53
N CYS A 66 -0.85 -14.50 18.41
CA CYS A 66 -0.39 -15.84 18.76
C CYS A 66 -0.67 -16.17 20.22
N ASN A 67 -0.29 -15.29 21.14
CA ASN A 67 -0.49 -15.49 22.58
C ASN A 67 -1.98 -15.62 22.95
N LYS A 68 -2.81 -14.73 22.42
CA LYS A 68 -4.27 -14.75 22.69
C LYS A 68 -4.94 -16.06 22.24
N ASN A 69 -4.44 -16.67 21.17
CA ASN A 69 -5.00 -17.88 20.59
C ASN A 69 -4.28 -19.18 21.01
N GLY A 70 -3.36 -19.12 21.98
CA GLY A 70 -2.61 -20.27 22.45
C GLY A 70 -1.74 -20.91 21.35
N LEU A 71 -1.24 -20.09 20.41
CA LEU A 71 -0.35 -20.53 19.34
C LEU A 71 1.08 -20.50 19.86
N ASP A 72 1.49 -21.60 20.47
CA ASP A 72 2.87 -21.79 20.93
C ASP A 72 3.66 -22.56 19.85
N TYR A 73 4.78 -21.97 19.41
CA TYR A 73 5.62 -22.46 18.35
C TYR A 73 7.09 -22.49 18.75
N LYS A 74 7.81 -23.48 18.22
CA LYS A 74 9.27 -23.46 18.25
C LYS A 74 9.79 -22.35 17.36
N THR A 75 10.69 -21.52 17.88
CA THR A 75 11.21 -20.36 17.18
C THR A 75 12.70 -20.23 17.25
N LYS A 76 13.30 -19.52 16.30
CA LYS A 76 14.67 -19.01 16.35
C LYS A 76 14.69 -17.52 16.00
N ASP A 77 15.60 -16.78 16.61
CA ASP A 77 15.74 -15.36 16.34
C ASP A 77 16.34 -15.11 14.96
N ILE A 78 15.76 -14.13 14.26
CA ILE A 78 16.24 -13.64 12.96
C ILE A 78 16.26 -12.11 12.98
N LYS A 79 17.08 -11.52 12.12
CA LYS A 79 17.05 -10.09 11.85
C LYS A 79 16.22 -9.82 10.61
N ILE A 80 15.36 -8.81 10.70
CA ILE A 80 14.55 -8.34 9.59
C ILE A 80 14.70 -6.84 9.43
N SER A 81 14.47 -6.36 8.23
CA SER A 81 14.42 -4.94 7.89
C SER A 81 13.23 -4.69 6.97
N GLY A 82 12.77 -3.45 6.93
CA GLY A 82 11.70 -2.98 6.07
C GLY A 82 11.84 -1.49 5.82
N ILE A 83 10.73 -0.79 5.59
CA ILE A 83 10.73 0.67 5.51
C ILE A 83 11.01 1.24 6.90
N GLY A 84 11.98 2.18 6.97
CA GLY A 84 12.48 2.83 8.18
C GLY A 84 13.98 2.60 8.40
N ASN A 85 14.53 3.23 9.42
CA ASN A 85 15.97 3.33 9.65
C ASN A 85 16.52 2.34 10.69
N SER A 86 15.84 1.23 10.95
CA SER A 86 16.30 0.23 11.91
C SER A 86 16.09 -1.21 11.43
N THR A 87 16.85 -2.12 12.01
CA THR A 87 16.59 -3.57 11.94
C THR A 87 15.91 -4.02 13.21
N ARG A 88 15.07 -5.03 13.11
CA ARG A 88 14.38 -5.61 14.27
C ARG A 88 14.68 -7.09 14.40
N THR A 89 14.59 -7.59 15.62
CA THR A 89 14.60 -9.02 15.87
C THR A 89 13.17 -9.54 15.72
N ALA A 90 13.02 -10.59 14.93
CA ALA A 90 11.80 -11.37 14.78
C ALA A 90 12.08 -12.81 15.17
N LYS A 91 11.04 -13.59 15.38
CA LYS A 91 11.13 -15.01 15.65
C LYS A 91 10.68 -15.77 14.41
N LEU A 92 11.59 -16.48 13.75
CA LEU A 92 11.24 -17.43 12.70
C LEU A 92 10.63 -18.67 13.35
N ILE A 93 9.42 -18.99 12.97
CA ILE A 93 8.73 -20.20 13.44
C ILE A 93 9.30 -21.38 12.65
N THR A 94 9.73 -22.43 13.37
CA THR A 94 10.31 -23.64 12.77
C THR A 94 9.28 -24.75 12.57
N ASP A 95 8.12 -24.62 13.19
CA ASP A 95 6.99 -25.55 13.00
C ASP A 95 6.26 -25.21 11.68
N THR A 96 5.66 -26.23 11.07
CA THR A 96 4.80 -26.00 9.89
C THR A 96 3.46 -25.45 10.32
N ILE A 97 3.10 -24.31 9.75
CA ILE A 97 1.79 -23.68 9.95
C ILE A 97 1.02 -23.74 8.65
N HIS A 98 -0.26 -24.11 8.76
CA HIS A 98 -1.18 -24.11 7.63
C HIS A 98 -2.09 -22.88 7.69
N PHE A 99 -2.20 -22.22 6.55
CA PHE A 99 -3.08 -21.06 6.32
C PHE A 99 -4.12 -21.43 5.27
N LYS A 100 -5.32 -20.87 5.40
CA LYS A 100 -6.38 -21.01 4.44
C LYS A 100 -7.00 -19.64 4.16
N PHE A 101 -7.01 -19.23 2.91
CA PHE A 101 -7.44 -17.91 2.46
C PHE A 101 -8.85 -17.93 1.86
N SER A 102 -9.34 -19.08 1.46
CA SER A 102 -10.74 -19.30 1.04
C SER A 102 -11.19 -20.71 1.42
N GLU A 103 -12.50 -20.94 1.43
CA GLU A 103 -13.05 -22.27 1.72
C GLU A 103 -12.74 -23.31 0.64
N LYS A 104 -12.44 -22.85 -0.59
CA LYS A 104 -12.19 -23.69 -1.76
C LYS A 104 -10.72 -23.95 -2.02
N GLU A 105 -9.83 -23.24 -1.36
CA GLU A 105 -8.39 -23.43 -1.55
C GLU A 105 -7.83 -24.51 -0.63
N ASP A 106 -6.77 -25.16 -1.13
CA ASP A 106 -5.94 -26.04 -0.33
C ASP A 106 -5.18 -25.24 0.74
N ARG A 107 -4.78 -25.95 1.79
CA ARG A 107 -3.92 -25.40 2.83
C ARG A 107 -2.59 -24.97 2.24
N PHE A 108 -2.18 -23.75 2.57
CA PHE A 108 -0.89 -23.19 2.20
C PHE A 108 0.04 -23.18 3.42
N SER A 109 1.31 -23.49 3.22
CA SER A 109 2.35 -23.33 4.23
C SER A 109 3.60 -22.70 3.63
N THR A 110 4.25 -21.84 4.40
CA THR A 110 5.46 -21.13 4.00
C THR A 110 6.28 -20.74 5.21
N SER A 111 7.47 -20.20 4.98
CA SER A 111 8.28 -19.58 6.03
C SER A 111 7.45 -18.54 6.77
N THR A 112 7.32 -18.71 8.08
CA THR A 112 6.48 -17.84 8.91
C THR A 112 7.33 -17.20 10.01
N ALA A 113 7.22 -15.88 10.14
CA ALA A 113 7.84 -15.11 11.21
C ALA A 113 6.80 -14.66 12.24
N MET A 114 7.21 -14.44 13.49
CA MET A 114 6.40 -13.83 14.53
C MET A 114 7.01 -12.49 14.95
N LEU A 115 6.18 -11.45 14.97
CA LEU A 115 6.56 -10.06 15.20
C LEU A 115 5.52 -9.36 16.08
N ASP A 116 5.88 -8.23 16.67
CA ASP A 116 4.93 -7.29 17.25
C ASP A 116 4.35 -6.39 16.14
N LEU A 117 3.46 -6.96 15.31
CA LEU A 117 2.88 -6.25 14.16
C LEU A 117 1.92 -5.14 14.60
N LYS A 118 1.16 -5.34 15.66
CA LYS A 118 0.15 -4.36 16.10
C LYS A 118 0.78 -3.01 16.45
N SER A 119 1.97 -3.00 17.03
CA SER A 119 2.69 -1.76 17.33
C SER A 119 3.30 -1.10 16.09
N MET A 120 3.46 -1.85 14.98
CA MET A 120 4.12 -1.37 13.75
C MET A 120 3.13 -0.95 12.68
N VAL A 121 2.09 -1.77 12.44
CA VAL A 121 1.17 -1.60 11.30
C VAL A 121 -0.29 -1.43 11.70
N GLY A 122 -0.61 -1.48 12.99
CA GLY A 122 -1.93 -1.15 13.54
C GLY A 122 -2.57 -2.26 14.36
N LYS A 123 -3.35 -1.87 15.36
CA LYS A 123 -3.94 -2.76 16.37
C LYS A 123 -4.82 -3.89 15.81
N THR A 124 -5.40 -3.70 14.64
CA THR A 124 -6.33 -4.65 14.02
C THR A 124 -5.63 -5.71 13.17
N ILE A 125 -4.29 -5.63 13.02
CA ILE A 125 -3.54 -6.51 12.14
C ILE A 125 -3.03 -7.71 12.93
N ASP A 126 -3.43 -8.90 12.49
CA ASP A 126 -3.05 -10.18 13.10
C ASP A 126 -1.94 -10.88 12.32
N GLY A 127 -1.68 -10.45 11.08
CA GLY A 127 -0.60 -11.00 10.26
C GLY A 127 -0.36 -10.23 8.95
N ILE A 128 0.71 -10.63 8.26
CA ILE A 128 1.04 -10.21 6.91
C ILE A 128 1.11 -11.46 6.03
N ALA A 129 0.37 -11.48 4.94
CA ALA A 129 0.44 -12.49 3.90
C ALA A 129 1.32 -11.96 2.77
N GLY A 130 2.52 -12.50 2.63
CA GLY A 130 3.47 -12.06 1.63
C GLY A 130 3.18 -12.60 0.23
N ILE A 131 3.99 -12.19 -0.73
CA ILE A 131 3.81 -12.48 -2.17
C ILE A 131 3.77 -14.00 -2.48
N GLN A 132 4.45 -14.83 -1.70
CA GLN A 132 4.45 -16.30 -1.90
C GLN A 132 3.08 -16.93 -1.67
N THR A 133 2.19 -16.27 -0.96
CA THR A 133 0.86 -16.77 -0.61
C THR A 133 0.07 -17.25 -1.82
N PHE A 134 0.11 -16.51 -2.92
CA PHE A 134 -0.64 -16.81 -4.14
C PHE A 134 0.25 -17.14 -5.35
N ALA A 135 1.56 -17.35 -5.14
CA ALA A 135 2.52 -17.56 -6.24
C ALA A 135 2.31 -18.85 -7.05
N GLN A 136 1.54 -19.82 -6.54
CA GLN A 136 1.33 -21.11 -7.18
C GLN A 136 0.40 -21.08 -8.41
N LYS A 137 -0.45 -20.08 -8.52
CA LYS A 137 -1.43 -19.94 -9.61
C LYS A 137 -1.49 -18.49 -10.08
N PRO A 138 -1.80 -18.23 -11.36
CA PRO A 138 -2.05 -16.86 -11.80
C PRO A 138 -3.26 -16.28 -11.09
N TYR A 139 -3.11 -15.06 -10.57
CA TYR A 139 -4.19 -14.35 -9.89
C TYR A 139 -4.24 -12.87 -10.31
N MET A 140 -5.41 -12.28 -10.13
CA MET A 140 -5.68 -10.87 -10.40
C MET A 140 -6.08 -10.16 -9.12
N ILE A 141 -5.49 -9.02 -8.84
CA ILE A 141 -6.00 -8.07 -7.85
C ILE A 141 -6.97 -7.12 -8.56
N ASP A 142 -8.22 -7.13 -8.13
CA ASP A 142 -9.27 -6.20 -8.56
C ASP A 142 -9.63 -5.27 -7.38
N TYR A 143 -9.04 -4.09 -7.36
CA TYR A 143 -9.28 -3.08 -6.32
C TYR A 143 -10.72 -2.55 -6.32
N VAL A 144 -11.38 -2.58 -7.47
CA VAL A 144 -12.73 -2.03 -7.65
C VAL A 144 -13.80 -2.95 -7.10
N SER A 145 -13.70 -4.25 -7.43
CA SER A 145 -14.60 -5.27 -6.88
C SER A 145 -14.15 -5.80 -5.53
N GLN A 146 -12.97 -5.38 -5.08
CA GLN A 146 -12.32 -5.81 -3.84
C GLN A 146 -12.20 -7.34 -3.77
N LYS A 147 -11.49 -7.90 -4.76
CA LYS A 147 -11.27 -9.35 -4.87
C LYS A 147 -9.86 -9.66 -5.35
N ILE A 148 -9.32 -10.76 -4.84
CA ILE A 148 -8.25 -11.52 -5.51
C ILE A 148 -8.94 -12.65 -6.27
N ILE A 149 -8.70 -12.73 -7.58
CA ILE A 149 -9.42 -13.65 -8.49
C ILE A 149 -8.40 -14.56 -9.15
N PHE A 150 -8.52 -15.87 -8.98
CA PHE A 150 -7.70 -16.85 -9.70
C PHE A 150 -8.18 -16.98 -11.13
N ILE A 151 -7.26 -16.93 -12.08
CA ILE A 151 -7.57 -16.82 -13.51
C ILE A 151 -6.81 -17.84 -14.34
N ASN A 152 -7.35 -18.13 -15.52
CA ASN A 152 -6.72 -18.97 -16.54
C ASN A 152 -6.51 -18.24 -17.88
N SER A 153 -6.84 -16.95 -17.95
CA SER A 153 -6.73 -16.16 -19.17
C SER A 153 -6.36 -14.71 -18.85
N VAL A 154 -5.46 -14.15 -19.65
CA VAL A 154 -4.99 -12.75 -19.56
C VAL A 154 -5.51 -11.88 -20.70
N LYS A 155 -6.50 -12.35 -21.46
CA LYS A 155 -7.02 -11.64 -22.64
C LYS A 155 -7.55 -10.25 -22.28
N GLY A 156 -7.12 -9.24 -23.02
CA GLY A 156 -7.53 -7.85 -22.82
C GLY A 156 -6.74 -7.10 -21.75
N TYR A 157 -5.63 -7.68 -21.28
CA TYR A 157 -4.65 -7.05 -20.41
C TYR A 157 -3.36 -6.78 -21.17
N GLU A 158 -2.64 -5.74 -20.77
CA GLU A 158 -1.37 -5.34 -21.34
C GLU A 158 -0.22 -5.92 -20.55
N SER A 159 0.69 -6.63 -21.21
CA SER A 159 1.91 -7.12 -20.58
C SER A 159 2.86 -5.95 -20.28
N VAL A 160 3.40 -5.92 -19.09
CA VAL A 160 4.43 -4.97 -18.68
C VAL A 160 5.76 -5.70 -18.53
N ASN A 161 6.85 -5.06 -18.93
CA ASN A 161 8.19 -5.62 -18.75
C ASN A 161 8.53 -5.62 -17.26
N ALA A 162 8.41 -6.79 -16.62
CA ALA A 162 8.66 -6.99 -15.20
C ALA A 162 9.95 -7.81 -15.01
N GLN A 163 10.67 -7.55 -13.92
CA GLN A 163 11.79 -8.35 -13.46
C GLN A 163 11.37 -9.06 -12.17
N PHE A 164 11.67 -10.35 -12.06
CA PHE A 164 11.38 -11.17 -10.90
C PHE A 164 12.71 -11.57 -10.24
N GLU A 165 12.92 -11.17 -9.01
CA GLU A 165 14.14 -11.44 -8.23
C GLU A 165 13.74 -11.83 -6.81
N ASP A 166 14.08 -13.02 -6.34
CA ASP A 166 13.78 -13.50 -4.97
C ASP A 166 12.32 -13.28 -4.54
N TYR A 167 11.37 -13.64 -5.42
CA TYR A 167 9.93 -13.39 -5.30
C TYR A 167 9.52 -11.92 -5.36
N LYS A 168 10.44 -10.95 -5.39
CA LYS A 168 10.09 -9.55 -5.60
C LYS A 168 9.83 -9.29 -7.08
N ILE A 169 8.95 -8.35 -7.34
CA ILE A 169 8.56 -7.94 -8.69
C ILE A 169 8.93 -6.48 -8.87
N TYR A 170 9.69 -6.19 -9.91
CA TYR A 170 10.09 -4.84 -10.26
C TYR A 170 9.51 -4.45 -11.60
N LEU A 171 8.93 -3.25 -11.65
CA LEU A 171 8.35 -2.66 -12.86
C LEU A 171 9.16 -1.42 -13.27
N PRO A 172 9.35 -1.17 -14.58
CA PRO A 172 9.94 0.07 -15.05
C PRO A 172 8.95 1.21 -14.87
N LEU A 173 9.36 2.26 -14.15
CA LEU A 173 8.60 3.49 -14.00
C LEU A 173 9.45 4.67 -14.45
N SER A 174 8.87 5.57 -15.25
CA SER A 174 9.44 6.86 -15.59
C SER A 174 8.67 7.97 -14.92
N ILE A 175 9.35 8.94 -14.36
CA ILE A 175 8.78 10.07 -13.63
C ILE A 175 9.22 11.37 -14.32
N ILE A 176 8.29 12.30 -14.51
CA ILE A 176 8.57 13.62 -15.10
C ILE A 176 8.37 14.67 -14.00
N LEU A 177 9.45 15.31 -13.61
CA LEU A 177 9.46 16.38 -12.62
C LEU A 177 8.95 17.71 -13.22
N LYS A 178 8.58 18.68 -12.38
CA LYS A 178 8.09 20.00 -12.82
C LYS A 178 9.11 20.78 -13.67
N ASN A 179 10.40 20.57 -13.45
CA ASN A 179 11.45 21.17 -14.27
C ASN A 179 11.68 20.47 -15.63
N GLY A 180 10.83 19.50 -15.99
CA GLY A 180 10.93 18.69 -17.21
C GLY A 180 11.92 17.54 -17.14
N LYS A 181 12.70 17.40 -16.07
CA LYS A 181 13.65 16.29 -15.93
C LYS A 181 12.90 14.97 -15.85
N LYS A 182 13.34 13.98 -16.64
CA LYS A 182 12.84 12.61 -16.62
C LYS A 182 13.78 11.73 -15.79
N ILE A 183 13.20 10.98 -14.86
CA ILE A 183 13.87 9.96 -14.06
C ILE A 183 13.24 8.62 -14.42
N GLN A 184 14.07 7.60 -14.66
CA GLN A 184 13.60 6.28 -15.09
C GLN A 184 14.42 5.18 -14.43
N GLY A 185 13.73 4.12 -13.97
CA GLY A 185 14.37 2.93 -13.42
C GLY A 185 13.39 1.86 -13.01
N LYS A 186 13.89 0.82 -12.34
CA LYS A 186 13.06 -0.25 -11.79
C LYS A 186 12.58 0.10 -10.39
N PHE A 187 11.30 -0.16 -10.14
CA PHE A 187 10.62 0.05 -8.86
C PHE A 187 10.00 -1.26 -8.39
N MET A 188 10.14 -1.58 -7.11
CA MET A 188 9.51 -2.75 -6.52
C MET A 188 7.99 -2.55 -6.42
N LEU A 189 7.20 -3.52 -6.87
CA LEU A 189 5.75 -3.55 -6.70
C LEU A 189 5.43 -3.97 -5.27
N ASP A 190 4.76 -3.08 -4.52
CA ASP A 190 4.56 -3.24 -3.08
C ASP A 190 3.15 -2.87 -2.64
N THR A 191 2.28 -3.87 -2.49
CA THR A 191 0.90 -3.68 -1.98
C THR A 191 0.85 -3.46 -0.46
N GLY A 192 1.96 -3.66 0.24
CA GLY A 192 2.12 -3.30 1.65
C GLY A 192 2.36 -1.81 1.87
N SER A 193 2.67 -1.04 0.81
CA SER A 193 2.83 0.40 0.86
C SER A 193 1.59 1.12 0.34
N ASP A 194 1.11 2.12 1.09
CA ASP A 194 0.03 3.02 0.65
C ASP A 194 0.51 4.10 -0.32
N GLN A 195 1.82 4.31 -0.44
CA GLN A 195 2.43 5.37 -1.25
C GLN A 195 3.52 4.83 -2.18
N THR A 196 3.66 5.49 -3.33
CA THR A 196 4.79 5.32 -4.23
C THR A 196 5.95 6.19 -3.74
N ILE A 197 7.10 5.55 -3.48
CA ILE A 197 8.22 6.17 -2.78
C ILE A 197 9.51 6.01 -3.59
N LEU A 198 10.23 7.10 -3.81
CA LEU A 198 11.61 7.10 -4.32
C LEU A 198 12.59 6.80 -3.19
N ASN A 199 13.57 5.96 -3.46
CA ASN A 199 14.64 5.65 -2.52
C ASN A 199 15.57 6.84 -2.29
N SER A 200 16.15 6.88 -1.10
CA SER A 200 17.04 7.97 -0.64
C SER A 200 18.28 8.16 -1.52
N ASN A 201 18.82 7.10 -2.10
CA ASN A 201 19.98 7.15 -2.98
C ASN A 201 19.79 8.07 -4.20
N PHE A 202 18.54 8.25 -4.65
CA PHE A 202 18.22 9.11 -5.80
C PHE A 202 17.88 10.55 -5.41
N PHE A 203 17.71 10.83 -4.12
CA PHE A 203 17.38 12.16 -3.63
C PHE A 203 18.50 13.17 -3.93
N MET A 204 19.75 12.79 -3.73
CA MET A 204 20.92 13.66 -3.95
C MET A 204 21.39 13.62 -5.41
N SER A 205 21.43 12.44 -6.03
CA SER A 205 22.05 12.22 -7.34
C SER A 205 21.32 12.91 -8.48
N ASP A 206 19.98 13.00 -8.40
CA ASP A 206 19.14 13.46 -9.52
C ASP A 206 18.65 14.90 -9.38
N GLY A 207 19.23 15.68 -8.48
CA GLY A 207 18.85 17.08 -8.28
C GLY A 207 17.45 17.27 -7.66
N ILE A 208 16.84 16.18 -7.16
CA ILE A 208 15.55 16.22 -6.47
C ILE A 208 15.65 17.07 -5.20
N HIS A 209 16.84 17.07 -4.58
CA HIS A 209 17.10 17.92 -3.39
C HIS A 209 16.92 19.42 -3.67
N ASN A 210 17.06 19.87 -4.93
CA ASN A 210 16.84 21.26 -5.34
C ASN A 210 15.37 21.61 -5.66
N ALA A 211 14.44 20.63 -5.60
CA ALA A 211 13.03 20.91 -5.87
C ALA A 211 12.48 21.89 -4.81
N THR A 212 11.94 23.02 -5.25
CA THR A 212 11.51 24.14 -4.38
C THR A 212 10.16 23.90 -3.70
N ASP A 213 9.34 23.04 -4.27
CA ASP A 213 7.97 22.78 -3.82
C ASP A 213 7.81 21.48 -3.01
N LYS A 214 8.93 20.82 -2.67
CA LYS A 214 8.92 19.67 -1.76
C LYS A 214 8.59 20.09 -0.32
N LYS A 215 7.86 19.23 0.39
CA LYS A 215 7.53 19.41 1.81
C LYS A 215 8.11 18.27 2.63
N LYS A 216 8.95 18.62 3.60
CA LYS A 216 9.55 17.63 4.49
C LYS A 216 8.52 17.08 5.47
N PHE A 217 8.59 15.79 5.70
CA PHE A 217 7.75 15.10 6.68
C PHE A 217 8.59 14.14 7.53
N PHE A 218 8.03 13.82 8.68
CA PHE A 218 8.45 12.73 9.55
C PHE A 218 7.26 11.79 9.68
N ALA A 219 7.47 10.50 9.57
CA ALA A 219 6.40 9.52 9.64
C ALA A 219 6.85 8.24 10.33
N LYS A 220 5.89 7.53 10.92
CA LYS A 220 6.08 6.13 11.30
C LYS A 220 6.23 5.34 10.00
N GLY A 221 7.35 4.65 9.84
CA GLY A 221 7.57 3.72 8.75
C GLY A 221 6.94 2.36 9.06
N GLY A 222 7.31 1.36 8.26
CA GLY A 222 6.87 -0.01 8.48
C GLY A 222 7.69 -0.75 9.54
N VAL A 223 8.11 -1.95 9.23
CA VAL A 223 8.90 -2.83 10.12
C VAL A 223 10.23 -2.19 10.54
N GLY A 224 10.82 -1.33 9.72
CA GLY A 224 12.08 -0.63 10.03
C GLY A 224 11.95 0.57 10.97
N GLY A 225 10.77 0.90 11.51
CA GLY A 225 10.57 2.02 12.45
C GLY A 225 10.30 3.34 11.76
N ASP A 226 10.77 4.45 12.34
CA ASP A 226 10.51 5.78 11.82
C ASP A 226 11.25 6.05 10.50
N SER A 227 10.61 6.80 9.61
CA SER A 227 11.09 7.20 8.30
C SER A 227 10.95 8.71 8.11
N ASN A 228 11.78 9.28 7.27
CA ASN A 228 11.77 10.70 6.94
C ASN A 228 11.81 10.88 5.43
N GLY A 229 11.32 12.01 4.97
CA GLY A 229 11.36 12.29 3.54
C GLY A 229 10.70 13.58 3.13
N TYR A 230 10.40 13.65 1.85
CA TYR A 230 9.75 14.79 1.23
C TYR A 230 8.59 14.33 0.35
N PHE A 231 7.49 15.05 0.42
CA PHE A 231 6.47 14.98 -0.62
C PHE A 231 6.96 15.77 -1.84
N LEU A 232 6.91 15.15 -2.99
CA LEU A 232 7.37 15.70 -4.27
C LEU A 232 6.24 15.65 -5.30
N PRO A 233 5.65 16.79 -5.69
CA PRO A 233 4.72 16.84 -6.81
C PRO A 233 5.44 16.51 -8.12
N VAL A 234 4.87 15.60 -8.91
CA VAL A 234 5.36 15.24 -10.24
C VAL A 234 4.31 15.54 -11.31
N VAL A 235 4.76 15.89 -12.50
CA VAL A 235 3.86 16.24 -13.61
C VAL A 235 3.16 15.01 -14.15
N ALA A 236 3.92 13.93 -14.33
CA ALA A 236 3.43 12.68 -14.87
C ALA A 236 4.37 11.52 -14.51
N ALA A 237 3.85 10.30 -14.62
CA ALA A 237 4.66 9.09 -14.64
C ALA A 237 4.19 8.17 -15.76
N ASP A 238 5.12 7.40 -16.35
CA ASP A 238 4.83 6.39 -17.35
C ASP A 238 5.11 5.00 -16.76
N LEU A 239 4.07 4.17 -16.66
CA LEU A 239 4.14 2.76 -16.29
C LEU A 239 3.83 1.90 -17.52
N GLY A 240 4.86 1.38 -18.17
CA GLY A 240 4.71 0.79 -19.50
C GLY A 240 4.17 1.82 -20.50
N LYS A 241 3.04 1.51 -21.17
CA LYS A 241 2.36 2.45 -22.08
C LYS A 241 1.37 3.39 -21.37
N PHE A 242 1.14 3.21 -20.08
CA PHE A 242 0.13 3.96 -19.34
C PHE A 242 0.72 5.26 -18.80
N LYS A 243 0.07 6.37 -19.12
CA LYS A 243 0.45 7.71 -18.65
C LYS A 243 -0.42 8.12 -17.46
N LEU A 244 0.24 8.31 -16.34
CA LEU A 244 -0.35 8.75 -15.07
C LEU A 244 -0.07 10.23 -14.89
N LYS A 245 -1.06 11.01 -14.45
CA LYS A 245 -0.97 12.47 -14.34
C LYS A 245 -1.19 12.92 -12.91
N LYS A 246 -0.62 14.08 -12.57
CA LYS A 246 -0.85 14.76 -11.29
C LYS A 246 -0.62 13.84 -10.09
N LEU A 247 0.61 13.35 -9.95
CA LEU A 247 1.01 12.49 -8.86
C LEU A 247 1.75 13.30 -7.80
N ILE A 248 1.61 12.87 -6.56
CA ILE A 248 2.50 13.27 -5.48
C ILE A 248 3.23 12.01 -5.06
N MET A 249 4.53 12.02 -5.19
CA MET A 249 5.39 10.94 -4.74
C MET A 249 6.04 11.32 -3.42
N THR A 250 6.40 10.31 -2.68
CA THR A 250 7.29 10.46 -1.52
C THR A 250 8.72 10.19 -1.94
N VAL A 251 9.66 10.95 -1.42
CA VAL A 251 11.10 10.70 -1.56
C VAL A 251 11.64 10.44 -0.17
N SER A 252 12.20 9.26 0.05
CA SER A 252 12.79 8.91 1.34
C SER A 252 14.16 9.58 1.54
N THR A 253 14.51 9.82 2.80
CA THR A 253 15.86 10.16 3.24
C THR A 253 16.41 9.10 4.20
N ASP A 254 15.82 7.92 4.24
CA ASP A 254 16.28 6.81 5.07
C ASP A 254 17.69 6.38 4.64
N THR A 255 18.50 6.02 5.61
CA THR A 255 19.88 5.57 5.41
C THR A 255 20.05 4.07 5.51
N LEU A 256 19.01 3.38 5.97
CA LEU A 256 18.94 1.93 6.14
C LEU A 256 17.61 1.39 5.57
N GLY A 257 17.51 0.07 5.53
CA GLY A 257 16.27 -0.62 5.17
C GLY A 257 15.93 -0.58 3.67
N ALA A 258 14.68 -0.84 3.37
CA ALA A 258 14.20 -1.01 2.00
C ALA A 258 14.36 0.26 1.14
N LEU A 259 14.17 1.44 1.72
CA LEU A 259 14.23 2.71 1.00
C LEU A 259 15.64 3.30 0.89
N ALA A 260 16.66 2.61 1.39
CA ALA A 260 18.08 2.92 1.17
C ALA A 260 18.79 1.90 0.26
N ASN A 261 18.05 0.94 -0.30
CA ASN A 261 18.61 -0.09 -1.16
C ASN A 261 18.95 0.48 -2.55
N PRO A 262 20.22 0.38 -3.00
CA PRO A 262 20.65 0.96 -4.29
C PRO A 262 20.21 0.14 -5.52
N ASN A 263 19.70 -1.09 -5.34
CA ASN A 263 19.40 -1.99 -6.45
C ASN A 263 18.10 -1.63 -7.19
N TYR A 264 17.28 -0.73 -6.67
CA TYR A 264 16.06 -0.23 -7.30
C TYR A 264 15.79 1.21 -6.89
N MET A 265 15.02 1.93 -7.72
CA MET A 265 14.80 3.37 -7.54
C MET A 265 13.75 3.71 -6.50
N GLY A 266 12.93 2.75 -6.10
CA GLY A 266 11.86 2.98 -5.15
C GLY A 266 10.82 1.87 -5.16
N ILE A 267 9.68 2.14 -4.56
CA ILE A 267 8.54 1.23 -4.52
C ILE A 267 7.33 1.87 -5.19
N ILE A 268 6.50 1.04 -5.83
CA ILE A 268 5.19 1.43 -6.36
C ILE A 268 4.15 0.94 -5.37
N GLY A 269 3.50 1.88 -4.69
CA GLY A 269 2.48 1.61 -3.69
C GLY A 269 1.05 1.64 -4.24
N ASN A 270 0.11 1.41 -3.33
CA ASN A 270 -1.31 1.31 -3.67
C ASN A 270 -1.90 2.62 -4.22
N ASP A 271 -1.28 3.77 -3.95
CA ASP A 271 -1.70 5.05 -4.53
C ASP A 271 -1.62 5.08 -6.06
N LEU A 272 -0.77 4.24 -6.65
CA LEU A 272 -0.63 4.05 -8.09
C LEU A 272 -1.23 2.72 -8.54
N LEU A 273 -1.03 1.65 -7.76
CA LEU A 273 -1.49 0.31 -8.12
C LEU A 273 -3.01 0.22 -8.21
N ASP A 274 -3.77 0.95 -7.40
CA ASP A 274 -5.23 0.92 -7.40
C ASP A 274 -5.89 1.52 -8.66
N ASP A 275 -5.10 2.11 -9.57
CA ASP A 275 -5.53 2.52 -10.90
C ASP A 275 -5.75 1.35 -11.85
N PHE A 276 -5.28 0.15 -11.50
CA PHE A 276 -5.26 -0.99 -12.37
C PHE A 276 -5.90 -2.23 -11.75
N ASN A 277 -6.42 -3.08 -12.60
CA ASN A 277 -6.53 -4.51 -12.32
C ASN A 277 -5.19 -5.13 -12.71
N ILE A 278 -4.54 -5.86 -11.80
CA ILE A 278 -3.17 -6.35 -11.94
C ILE A 278 -3.19 -7.87 -11.93
N ILE A 279 -2.67 -8.50 -12.98
CA ILE A 279 -2.51 -9.95 -13.05
C ILE A 279 -1.06 -10.32 -12.77
N PHE A 280 -0.89 -11.28 -11.88
CA PHE A 280 0.38 -11.87 -11.47
C PHE A 280 0.45 -13.33 -11.96
N ASP A 281 1.51 -13.68 -12.67
CA ASP A 281 1.85 -15.07 -13.00
C ASP A 281 3.32 -15.31 -12.66
N HIS A 282 3.56 -15.79 -11.45
CA HIS A 282 4.93 -16.02 -10.94
C HIS A 282 5.63 -17.15 -11.69
N GLN A 283 4.89 -18.15 -12.16
CA GLN A 283 5.47 -19.28 -12.88
C GLN A 283 6.01 -18.88 -14.26
N LYS A 284 5.35 -17.89 -14.91
CA LYS A 284 5.78 -17.35 -16.20
C LYS A 284 6.59 -16.06 -16.07
N GLU A 285 6.77 -15.55 -14.85
CA GLU A 285 7.43 -14.27 -14.58
C GLU A 285 6.83 -13.13 -15.40
N LYS A 286 5.49 -13.01 -15.34
CA LYS A 286 4.72 -12.03 -16.11
C LYS A 286 3.77 -11.22 -15.25
N ILE A 287 3.66 -9.94 -15.57
CA ILE A 287 2.67 -9.00 -15.05
C ILE A 287 1.87 -8.42 -16.20
N TRP A 288 0.56 -8.35 -16.01
CA TRP A 288 -0.31 -7.64 -16.94
C TRP A 288 -1.15 -6.61 -16.19
N LEU A 289 -1.35 -5.48 -16.84
CA LEU A 289 -2.13 -4.36 -16.30
C LEU A 289 -3.31 -4.07 -17.20
N LYS A 290 -4.41 -3.67 -16.59
CA LYS A 290 -5.56 -3.08 -17.27
C LYS A 290 -6.10 -1.92 -16.44
N PRO A 291 -6.16 -0.69 -17.00
CA PRO A 291 -6.79 0.42 -16.30
C PRO A 291 -8.21 0.07 -15.85
N ASN A 292 -8.53 0.40 -14.62
CA ASN A 292 -9.86 0.24 -14.06
C ASN A 292 -10.57 1.61 -13.91
N LYS A 293 -11.73 1.68 -13.26
CA LYS A 293 -12.48 2.93 -13.09
C LYS A 293 -11.77 4.01 -12.25
N ASN A 294 -10.69 3.65 -11.55
CA ASN A 294 -9.90 4.58 -10.76
C ASN A 294 -8.81 5.27 -11.58
N PHE A 295 -8.50 4.75 -12.78
CA PHE A 295 -7.38 5.21 -13.61
C PHE A 295 -7.46 6.71 -13.89
N ASN A 296 -6.38 7.42 -13.55
CA ASN A 296 -6.28 8.88 -13.66
C ASN A 296 -7.44 9.67 -13.01
N ARG A 297 -8.20 9.03 -12.11
CA ARG A 297 -9.17 9.74 -11.29
C ARG A 297 -8.42 10.80 -10.48
N ASN A 298 -9.04 11.97 -10.34
CA ASN A 298 -8.47 13.01 -9.49
C ASN A 298 -8.42 12.50 -8.04
N LYS A 299 -7.28 11.90 -7.69
CA LYS A 299 -6.98 11.45 -6.34
C LYS A 299 -6.57 12.68 -5.54
N ASN A 300 -7.53 13.54 -5.16
CA ASN A 300 -7.29 14.57 -4.17
C ASN A 300 -6.95 13.89 -2.84
N LYS A 301 -5.78 13.23 -2.78
CA LYS A 301 -5.23 12.78 -1.51
C LYS A 301 -4.99 14.02 -0.66
N LEU A 302 -5.76 14.12 0.40
CA LEU A 302 -5.57 15.13 1.42
C LEU A 302 -4.29 14.77 2.18
N PHE A 303 -3.15 15.31 1.75
CA PHE A 303 -1.94 15.24 2.54
C PHE A 303 -2.13 16.11 3.78
N ARG A 304 -2.53 15.48 4.85
CA ARG A 304 -2.77 16.14 6.13
C ARG A 304 -1.44 16.49 6.79
N SER A 305 -1.43 17.58 7.54
CA SER A 305 -0.25 18.00 8.29
C SER A 305 0.18 17.05 9.39
N ILE A 306 -0.73 16.19 9.82
CA ILE A 306 -0.52 15.15 10.82
C ILE A 306 -1.22 13.87 10.39
N SER A 307 -0.69 12.73 10.81
CA SER A 307 -1.35 11.44 10.77
C SER A 307 -1.41 10.80 12.16
N PHE A 308 -2.40 9.93 12.33
CA PHE A 308 -2.71 9.26 13.58
C PHE A 308 -2.43 7.77 13.46
N PHE A 309 -2.08 7.13 14.57
CA PHE A 309 -1.87 5.70 14.62
C PHE A 309 -2.36 5.14 15.96
N ASP A 310 -3.10 4.05 15.92
CA ASP A 310 -3.55 3.34 17.11
C ASP A 310 -2.69 2.08 17.31
N THR A 311 -1.90 2.08 18.38
CA THR A 311 -1.03 0.96 18.74
C THR A 311 -1.79 -0.20 19.41
N GLY A 312 -3.08 -0.02 19.70
CA GLY A 312 -3.87 -0.92 20.55
C GLY A 312 -3.89 -0.50 22.01
N GLU A 313 -2.86 0.16 22.50
CA GLU A 313 -2.76 0.70 23.86
C GLU A 313 -3.02 2.20 23.91
N LYS A 314 -2.64 2.92 22.86
CA LYS A 314 -2.75 4.38 22.77
C LYS A 314 -2.78 4.85 21.33
N TRP A 315 -3.37 6.03 21.12
CA TRP A 315 -3.20 6.75 19.87
C TRP A 315 -1.99 7.64 19.94
N ILE A 316 -1.24 7.73 18.84
CA ILE A 316 -0.06 8.59 18.72
C ILE A 316 -0.11 9.42 17.44
N ILE A 317 0.64 10.52 17.43
CA ILE A 317 1.00 11.23 16.20
C ILE A 317 2.01 10.38 15.44
N ALA A 318 1.58 9.79 14.33
CA ALA A 318 2.37 8.90 13.50
C ALA A 318 3.02 9.60 12.31
N GLY A 319 2.64 10.81 12.01
CA GLY A 319 3.24 11.61 10.96
C GLY A 319 3.02 13.10 11.19
N ILE A 320 3.99 13.91 10.77
CA ILE A 320 3.91 15.37 10.84
C ILE A 320 4.72 16.00 9.72
N VAL A 321 4.12 17.02 9.09
CA VAL A 321 4.79 17.83 8.07
C VAL A 321 5.50 18.99 8.73
N GLU A 322 6.80 19.12 8.45
CA GLU A 322 7.63 20.20 8.98
C GLU A 322 7.08 21.58 8.56
N ASN A 323 7.17 22.56 9.46
CA ASN A 323 6.63 23.90 9.26
C ASN A 323 5.11 23.97 9.00
N SER A 324 4.36 22.90 9.27
CA SER A 324 2.91 22.93 9.31
C SER A 324 2.39 23.72 10.51
N GLU A 325 1.11 24.06 10.54
CA GLU A 325 0.48 24.69 11.71
C GLU A 325 0.63 23.79 12.94
N ALA A 326 0.40 22.49 12.79
CA ALA A 326 0.60 21.51 13.87
C ALA A 326 2.02 21.50 14.40
N TYR A 327 3.01 21.51 13.49
CA TYR A 327 4.44 21.52 13.85
C TYR A 327 4.81 22.81 14.61
N ARG A 328 4.35 23.99 14.11
CA ARG A 328 4.58 25.29 14.76
C ARG A 328 3.90 25.42 16.11
N LYS A 329 2.75 24.78 16.30
CA LYS A 329 2.06 24.70 17.60
C LYS A 329 2.68 23.68 18.55
N GLY A 330 3.78 23.05 18.15
CA GLY A 330 4.58 22.21 19.03
C GLY A 330 4.22 20.72 19.01
N ILE A 331 3.32 20.25 18.12
CA ILE A 331 3.09 18.81 17.94
C ILE A 331 4.35 18.15 17.41
N ARG A 332 4.64 16.94 17.90
CA ARG A 332 5.78 16.12 17.49
C ARG A 332 5.36 14.66 17.27
N MET A 333 6.20 13.92 16.58
CA MET A 333 6.08 12.47 16.46
C MET A 333 5.98 11.82 17.83
N ASN A 334 5.19 10.77 17.93
CA ASN A 334 4.97 9.97 19.14
C ASN A 334 4.25 10.69 20.28
N ASP A 335 3.78 11.93 20.10
CA ASP A 335 2.87 12.54 21.07
C ASP A 335 1.65 11.64 21.25
N GLN A 336 1.33 11.27 22.49
CA GLN A 336 0.14 10.49 22.79
C GLN A 336 -1.09 11.38 22.70
N ILE A 337 -2.10 10.96 21.95
CA ILE A 337 -3.39 11.64 21.87
C ILE A 337 -4.30 11.06 22.94
N ILE A 338 -4.88 11.92 23.77
CA ILE A 338 -5.80 11.55 24.85
C ILE A 338 -7.25 11.78 24.41
N GLU A 339 -7.50 12.93 23.76
CA GLU A 339 -8.83 13.34 23.32
C GLU A 339 -8.76 14.04 21.96
N VAL A 340 -9.80 13.85 21.18
CA VAL A 340 -10.08 14.56 19.94
C VAL A 340 -11.46 15.18 20.04
N ASN A 341 -11.56 16.52 19.87
CA ASN A 341 -12.83 17.27 19.96
C ASN A 341 -13.59 16.98 21.26
N ASN A 342 -12.89 16.91 22.39
CA ASN A 342 -13.37 16.59 23.74
C ASN A 342 -13.94 15.17 23.90
N VAL A 343 -13.65 14.26 22.94
CA VAL A 343 -14.01 12.85 23.04
C VAL A 343 -12.75 12.05 23.32
N PRO A 344 -12.69 11.23 24.39
CA PRO A 344 -11.58 10.32 24.66
C PRO A 344 -11.37 9.34 23.48
N VAL A 345 -10.10 9.12 23.12
CA VAL A 345 -9.75 8.32 21.92
C VAL A 345 -10.20 6.87 22.01
N GLU A 346 -10.37 6.33 23.22
CA GLU A 346 -10.87 4.96 23.45
C GLU A 346 -12.31 4.76 22.98
N LYS A 347 -13.07 5.86 22.80
CA LYS A 347 -14.45 5.87 22.31
C LYS A 347 -14.55 6.14 20.80
N ILE A 348 -13.42 6.31 20.13
CA ILE A 348 -13.38 6.69 18.70
C ILE A 348 -12.83 5.52 17.90
N ASP A 349 -13.51 5.14 16.83
CA ASP A 349 -12.96 4.29 15.79
C ASP A 349 -12.01 5.13 14.91
N LEU A 350 -10.71 4.82 14.92
CA LEU A 350 -9.71 5.60 14.21
C LEU A 350 -9.91 5.58 12.69
N ASP A 351 -10.21 4.41 12.12
CA ASP A 351 -10.35 4.27 10.67
C ASP A 351 -11.50 5.14 10.19
N LYS A 352 -12.65 5.03 10.84
CA LYS A 352 -13.83 5.86 10.55
C LYS A 352 -13.56 7.34 10.78
N PHE A 353 -12.91 7.69 11.89
CA PHE A 353 -12.55 9.08 12.18
C PHE A 353 -11.67 9.66 11.06
N VAL A 354 -10.66 8.92 10.60
CA VAL A 354 -9.76 9.36 9.53
C VAL A 354 -10.48 9.47 8.18
N GLU A 355 -11.41 8.56 7.89
CA GLU A 355 -12.25 8.62 6.67
C GLU A 355 -13.17 9.84 6.65
N ASP A 356 -13.76 10.19 7.80
CA ASP A 356 -14.71 11.31 7.92
C ASP A 356 -14.02 12.68 7.91
N LEU A 357 -12.70 12.78 8.16
CA LEU A 357 -11.95 14.03 8.16
C LEU A 357 -11.90 14.69 6.79
N LYS A 358 -12.29 15.95 6.73
CA LYS A 358 -12.28 16.77 5.49
C LYS A 358 -11.10 17.76 5.47
N ALA A 359 -10.83 18.29 4.29
CA ALA A 359 -9.88 19.39 4.14
C ALA A 359 -10.36 20.61 4.97
N ASN A 360 -9.41 21.23 5.68
CA ASN A 360 -9.64 22.40 6.53
C ASN A 360 -10.51 22.16 7.79
N ASP A 361 -10.78 20.91 8.16
CA ASP A 361 -11.39 20.63 9.46
C ASP A 361 -10.52 21.20 10.59
N SER A 362 -11.17 21.73 11.61
CA SER A 362 -10.51 22.14 12.84
C SER A 362 -10.58 21.00 13.84
N LEU A 363 -9.44 20.63 14.41
CA LEU A 363 -9.35 19.65 15.47
C LEU A 363 -8.97 20.35 16.78
N HIS A 364 -9.64 19.96 17.84
CA HIS A 364 -9.21 20.23 19.21
C HIS A 364 -8.56 18.96 19.74
N LEU A 365 -7.27 19.01 20.02
CA LEU A 365 -6.48 17.88 20.50
C LEU A 365 -6.03 18.12 21.93
N ARG A 366 -6.17 17.09 22.77
CA ARG A 366 -5.48 16.98 24.05
C ARG A 366 -4.45 15.86 23.89
N ILE A 367 -3.18 16.22 24.04
CA ILE A 367 -2.05 15.30 23.89
C ILE A 367 -1.25 15.20 25.18
N LYS A 368 -0.54 14.09 25.38
CA LYS A 368 0.42 13.87 26.46
C LYS A 368 1.80 13.66 25.85
N ARG A 369 2.79 14.38 26.36
CA ARG A 369 4.21 14.18 26.08
C ARG A 369 4.93 14.07 27.39
N GLU A 370 5.51 12.92 27.68
CA GLU A 370 6.01 12.60 29.02
C GLU A 370 4.91 12.84 30.07
N ASP A 371 5.13 13.71 31.05
CA ASP A 371 4.14 14.05 32.10
C ASP A 371 3.33 15.32 31.81
N LYS A 372 3.59 15.97 30.65
CA LYS A 372 2.92 17.23 30.28
C LYS A 372 1.67 16.97 29.44
N LYS A 373 0.56 17.55 29.83
CA LYS A 373 -0.66 17.62 29.01
C LYS A 373 -0.63 18.93 28.23
N ILE A 374 -0.88 18.84 26.92
CA ILE A 374 -0.90 19.96 25.99
C ILE A 374 -2.26 19.96 25.31
N GLU A 375 -2.93 21.10 25.33
CA GLU A 375 -4.22 21.28 24.68
C GLU A 375 -4.07 22.32 23.59
N LEU A 376 -4.59 22.00 22.39
CA LEU A 376 -4.44 22.88 21.24
C LEU A 376 -5.55 22.68 20.20
N LYS A 377 -5.91 23.78 19.55
CA LYS A 377 -6.75 23.76 18.37
C LYS A 377 -5.89 23.96 17.13
N LEU A 378 -6.10 23.17 16.11
CA LEU A 378 -5.38 23.27 14.83
C LEU A 378 -6.33 23.07 13.67
N LYS A 379 -5.97 23.65 12.55
CA LYS A 379 -6.65 23.43 11.28
C LYS A 379 -5.87 22.41 10.45
N LEU A 380 -6.58 21.40 9.95
CA LEU A 380 -5.98 20.42 9.05
C LEU A 380 -5.80 21.06 7.68
N ASN A 381 -4.60 21.56 7.40
CA ASN A 381 -4.28 22.13 6.10
C ASN A 381 -3.89 21.03 5.11
N VAL A 382 -4.39 21.16 3.88
CA VAL A 382 -3.92 20.39 2.73
C VAL A 382 -2.67 21.09 2.20
N PHE A 383 -1.53 20.40 2.24
CA PHE A 383 -0.24 21.00 1.89
C PHE A 383 0.09 20.96 0.42
N ILE A 384 -0.50 20.04 -0.33
CA ILE A 384 -0.14 19.85 -1.73
C ILE A 384 -1.43 19.69 -2.53
N LYS A 385 -1.69 20.62 -3.42
CA LYS A 385 -2.67 20.45 -4.49
C LYS A 385 -1.95 19.73 -5.62
N SER A 386 -2.44 18.56 -5.98
CA SER A 386 -2.01 17.82 -7.19
C SER A 386 -2.31 18.63 -8.45
#